data_a4fa449f989004b133dd6f45e1553d6b
#
_entry.id   a4fa449f989004b133dd6f45e1553d6b
#
_cell.length_a   1.000
_cell.length_b   1.000
_cell.length_c   1.000
_cell.angle_alpha   90.00
_cell.angle_beta   90.00
_cell.angle_gamma   90.00
#
_symmetry.space_group_name_H-M   'P 1'
#
loop_
_entity.id
_entity.type
_entity.pdbx_description
1 polymer ?
#
loop_
_entity_poly.entity_id
_entity_poly.type
_entity_poly.pdbx_seq_one_letter_code
_entity_poly.pdbx_strand_id
1 'polypeptide(L)'
;MYLKKILILFLLLVFTVQADANTPRSTGKYKNWESFSLETDKGKICFAQTIPTKRAPAAIKREQSKLFVTFRPSESIKDEVSLTSGHDYKSSTVTASSGKKKYSFFSQKNFAWLLDDQEERSFIKLMKRATNLIIKARTTKGAETTDHYSMMGFTKAYNTAKKTCS
;
A
#
# COMPACT_ATOMS: atom_id res chain seq x y z
N MET A 1 63.91 38.01 1.67
CA MET A 1 62.61 38.40 1.06
C MET A 1 61.88 37.13 0.67
N TYR A 2 61.01 36.60 1.60
CA TYR A 2 60.34 35.30 1.47
C TYR A 2 58.93 35.50 0.92
N LEU A 3 58.70 35.04 -0.29
CA LEU A 3 57.39 35.04 -0.93
C LEU A 3 56.65 33.79 -0.47
N LYS A 4 55.73 33.92 0.51
CA LYS A 4 54.89 32.84 0.96
C LYS A 4 53.84 32.56 -0.10
N LYS A 5 53.96 31.42 -0.77
CA LYS A 5 52.91 30.86 -1.65
C LYS A 5 51.82 30.25 -0.74
N ILE A 6 50.68 30.96 -0.61
CA ILE A 6 49.48 30.44 0.05
C ILE A 6 48.78 29.54 -1.00
N LEU A 7 48.93 28.26 -0.79
CA LEU A 7 48.18 27.24 -1.54
C LEU A 7 46.77 27.12 -0.90
N ILE A 8 45.78 27.77 -1.52
CA ILE A 8 44.38 27.63 -1.13
C ILE A 8 43.90 26.30 -1.63
N LEU A 9 43.85 25.30 -0.75
CA LEU A 9 43.24 24.00 -1.01
C LEU A 9 41.72 24.16 -0.97
N PHE A 10 41.10 24.31 -2.14
CA PHE A 10 39.63 24.36 -2.29
C PHE A 10 39.11 22.95 -2.10
N LEU A 11 38.71 22.62 -0.83
CA LEU A 11 38.07 21.36 -0.48
C LEU A 11 36.64 21.39 -1.02
N LEU A 12 36.44 20.84 -2.23
CA LEU A 12 35.12 20.59 -2.81
C LEU A 12 34.41 19.55 -1.92
N LEU A 13 33.57 20.02 -1.00
CA LEU A 13 32.60 19.18 -0.31
C LEU A 13 31.56 18.70 -1.32
N VAL A 14 31.79 17.52 -1.87
CA VAL A 14 30.77 16.80 -2.64
C VAL A 14 29.73 16.30 -1.64
N PHE A 15 28.64 17.04 -1.49
CA PHE A 15 27.45 16.53 -0.80
C PHE A 15 26.88 15.40 -1.66
N THR A 16 27.21 14.16 -1.32
CA THR A 16 26.51 13.00 -1.85
C THR A 16 25.13 12.98 -1.22
N VAL A 17 24.11 13.37 -2.00
CA VAL A 17 22.72 13.14 -1.64
C VAL A 17 22.51 11.63 -1.68
N GLN A 18 22.58 10.98 -0.52
CA GLN A 18 22.15 9.61 -0.37
C GLN A 18 20.64 9.61 -0.58
N ALA A 19 20.20 9.14 -1.73
CA ALA A 19 18.79 8.87 -1.94
C ALA A 19 18.42 7.71 -1.01
N ASP A 20 17.55 7.97 -0.01
CA ASP A 20 16.97 6.92 0.83
C ASP A 20 16.24 5.90 -0.06
N ALA A 21 16.90 4.77 -0.31
CA ALA A 21 16.40 3.71 -1.17
C ALA A 21 15.09 3.09 -0.62
N ASN A 22 14.81 3.27 0.67
CA ASN A 22 13.67 2.67 1.37
C ASN A 22 12.41 3.57 1.48
N THR A 23 12.37 4.71 0.78
CA THR A 23 11.20 5.59 0.82
C THR A 23 10.33 5.39 -0.43
N PRO A 24 9.03 5.03 -0.29
CA PRO A 24 8.15 4.91 -1.43
C PRO A 24 8.01 6.25 -2.18
N ARG A 25 8.18 6.21 -3.49
CA ARG A 25 7.99 7.35 -4.38
C ARG A 25 6.65 7.25 -5.09
N SER A 26 5.86 8.32 -5.07
CA SER A 26 4.61 8.39 -5.83
C SER A 26 4.91 8.35 -7.34
N THR A 27 4.22 7.47 -8.05
CA THR A 27 4.28 7.34 -9.51
C THR A 27 3.02 7.82 -10.21
N GLY A 28 1.98 8.18 -9.44
CA GLY A 28 0.77 8.81 -9.95
C GLY A 28 -0.37 8.81 -8.94
N LYS A 29 -1.15 9.90 -8.94
CA LYS A 29 -2.32 10.08 -8.08
C LYS A 29 -3.61 10.12 -8.92
N TYR A 30 -4.59 9.31 -8.56
CA TYR A 30 -5.81 9.06 -9.33
C TYR A 30 -7.03 9.08 -8.40
N LYS A 31 -7.61 10.23 -8.18
CA LYS A 31 -8.75 10.43 -7.27
C LYS A 31 -8.45 9.89 -5.86
N ASN A 32 -9.08 8.76 -5.46
CA ASN A 32 -8.88 8.15 -4.14
C ASN A 32 -7.70 7.18 -4.08
N TRP A 33 -7.06 6.89 -5.21
CA TRP A 33 -5.95 5.94 -5.30
C TRP A 33 -4.65 6.61 -5.71
N GLU A 34 -3.55 6.08 -5.22
CA GLU A 34 -2.21 6.51 -5.57
C GLU A 34 -1.32 5.29 -5.84
N SER A 35 -0.44 5.40 -6.84
CA SER A 35 0.55 4.38 -7.16
C SER A 35 1.92 4.82 -6.67
N PHE A 36 2.72 3.83 -6.24
CA PHE A 36 4.05 4.03 -5.68
C PHE A 36 5.05 3.03 -6.26
N SER A 37 6.33 3.40 -6.21
CA SER A 37 7.45 2.49 -6.35
C SER A 37 8.43 2.65 -5.20
N LEU A 38 9.07 1.55 -4.83
CA LEU A 38 10.07 1.47 -3.79
C LEU A 38 11.22 0.60 -4.29
N GLU A 39 12.42 1.12 -4.22
CA GLU A 39 13.63 0.33 -4.47
C GLU A 39 14.09 -0.29 -3.14
N THR A 40 14.38 -1.58 -3.17
CA THR A 40 14.89 -2.33 -2.02
C THR A 40 16.09 -3.16 -2.44
N ASP A 41 16.86 -3.68 -1.48
CA ASP A 41 17.98 -4.59 -1.75
C ASP A 41 17.55 -5.88 -2.49
N LYS A 42 16.26 -6.25 -2.35
CA LYS A 42 15.65 -7.42 -3.03
C LYS A 42 15.05 -7.09 -4.39
N GLY A 43 15.11 -5.83 -4.81
CA GLY A 43 14.54 -5.35 -6.07
C GLY A 43 13.39 -4.38 -5.87
N LYS A 44 12.78 -4.01 -6.99
CA LYS A 44 11.70 -3.02 -7.04
C LYS A 44 10.38 -3.61 -6.54
N ILE A 45 9.68 -2.83 -5.71
CA ILE A 45 8.30 -3.08 -5.27
C ILE A 45 7.44 -1.94 -5.81
N CYS A 46 6.30 -2.27 -6.42
CA CYS A 46 5.32 -1.27 -6.85
C CYS A 46 3.97 -1.61 -6.26
N PHE A 47 3.19 -0.60 -5.89
CA PHE A 47 1.86 -0.84 -5.33
C PHE A 47 0.90 0.30 -5.64
N ALA A 48 -0.38 -0.04 -5.75
CA ALA A 48 -1.48 0.91 -5.70
C ALA A 48 -2.05 0.90 -4.28
N GLN A 49 -2.31 2.07 -3.71
CA GLN A 49 -2.78 2.25 -2.34
C GLN A 49 -3.96 3.21 -2.29
N THR A 50 -4.86 2.97 -1.32
CA THR A 50 -5.90 3.90 -0.94
C THR A 50 -6.13 3.88 0.57
N ILE A 51 -6.72 4.96 1.08
CA ILE A 51 -7.24 5.07 2.44
C ILE A 51 -8.78 5.10 2.41
N PRO A 52 -9.47 4.69 3.50
CA PRO A 52 -10.92 4.70 3.52
C PRO A 52 -11.47 6.13 3.52
N THR A 53 -12.60 6.32 2.87
CA THR A 53 -13.37 7.57 2.87
C THR A 53 -14.22 7.74 4.15
N LYS A 54 -14.51 6.61 4.84
CA LYS A 54 -15.22 6.59 6.12
C LYS A 54 -14.73 5.42 6.96
N ARG A 55 -14.56 5.66 8.27
CA ARG A 55 -14.15 4.68 9.26
C ARG A 55 -15.15 4.65 10.42
N ALA A 56 -15.56 3.49 10.84
CA ALA A 56 -16.52 3.30 11.93
C ALA A 56 -16.08 2.14 12.84
N PRO A 57 -16.45 2.19 14.14
CA PRO A 57 -16.94 3.36 14.85
C PRO A 57 -15.84 4.39 15.11
N ALA A 58 -16.19 5.67 15.18
CA ALA A 58 -15.23 6.76 15.42
C ALA A 58 -14.59 6.70 16.83
N ALA A 59 -15.29 6.07 17.80
CA ALA A 59 -14.81 5.92 19.17
C ALA A 59 -13.58 4.99 19.30
N ILE A 60 -13.35 4.10 18.34
CA ILE A 60 -12.18 3.21 18.36
C ILE A 60 -10.97 3.98 17.80
N LYS A 61 -10.06 4.34 18.69
CA LYS A 61 -8.75 4.90 18.28
C LYS A 61 -7.92 3.81 17.62
N ARG A 62 -7.50 4.03 16.39
CA ARG A 62 -6.71 3.09 15.58
C ARG A 62 -5.87 3.83 14.55
N GLU A 63 -4.77 3.24 14.14
CA GLU A 63 -3.90 3.77 13.10
C GLU A 63 -4.60 3.91 11.76
N GLN A 64 -3.91 4.45 10.76
CA GLN A 64 -4.45 4.63 9.42
C GLN A 64 -4.76 3.28 8.76
N SER A 65 -6.01 3.09 8.36
CA SER A 65 -6.41 1.97 7.52
C SER A 65 -5.94 2.17 6.08
N LYS A 66 -5.50 1.09 5.43
CA LYS A 66 -5.02 1.13 4.04
C LYS A 66 -5.40 -0.16 3.33
N LEU A 67 -5.62 -0.04 2.02
CA LEU A 67 -5.82 -1.15 1.10
C LEU A 67 -4.78 -1.05 -0.01
N PHE A 68 -4.12 -2.18 -0.33
CA PHE A 68 -3.03 -2.24 -1.29
C PHE A 68 -3.27 -3.30 -2.35
N VAL A 69 -2.70 -3.07 -3.54
CA VAL A 69 -2.40 -4.13 -4.51
C VAL A 69 -0.94 -3.99 -4.89
N THR A 70 -0.15 -5.02 -4.61
CA THR A 70 1.32 -4.98 -4.65
C THR A 70 1.87 -5.91 -5.73
N PHE A 71 2.97 -5.47 -6.34
CA PHE A 71 3.78 -6.19 -7.32
C PHE A 71 5.21 -6.26 -6.80
N ARG A 72 5.78 -7.48 -6.71
CA ARG A 72 7.18 -7.75 -6.36
C ARG A 72 7.77 -8.72 -7.37
N PRO A 73 8.29 -8.24 -8.51
CA PRO A 73 8.78 -9.09 -9.60
C PRO A 73 9.90 -10.06 -9.17
N SER A 74 10.82 -9.59 -8.32
CA SER A 74 11.92 -10.39 -7.79
C SER A 74 11.47 -11.60 -6.95
N GLU A 75 10.28 -11.53 -6.37
CA GLU A 75 9.66 -12.61 -5.58
C GLU A 75 8.56 -13.34 -6.38
N SER A 76 8.43 -13.07 -7.68
CA SER A 76 7.36 -13.58 -8.55
C SER A 76 5.94 -13.25 -8.08
N ILE A 77 5.78 -12.25 -7.20
CA ILE A 77 4.50 -11.81 -6.66
C ILE A 77 3.85 -10.83 -7.63
N LYS A 78 2.64 -11.21 -8.05
CA LYS A 78 1.78 -10.42 -8.93
C LYS A 78 0.42 -10.28 -8.27
N ASP A 79 -0.10 -9.05 -8.28
CA ASP A 79 -1.48 -8.79 -7.86
C ASP A 79 -1.81 -9.09 -6.38
N GLU A 80 -0.81 -9.14 -5.47
CA GLU A 80 -1.06 -9.39 -4.05
C GLU A 80 -1.98 -8.33 -3.44
N VAL A 81 -3.12 -8.76 -2.91
CA VAL A 81 -4.08 -7.89 -2.24
C VAL A 81 -3.87 -7.97 -0.74
N SER A 82 -3.54 -6.85 -0.12
CA SER A 82 -3.37 -6.75 1.33
C SER A 82 -4.07 -5.51 1.90
N LEU A 83 -4.40 -5.57 3.18
CA LEU A 83 -5.02 -4.45 3.87
C LEU A 83 -4.65 -4.39 5.35
N THR A 84 -4.79 -3.21 5.93
CA THR A 84 -4.80 -2.98 7.38
C THR A 84 -5.97 -2.10 7.77
N SER A 85 -6.62 -2.41 8.89
CA SER A 85 -7.65 -1.55 9.50
C SER A 85 -7.11 -0.70 10.66
N GLY A 86 -5.79 -0.68 10.82
CA GLY A 86 -5.10 0.12 11.84
C GLY A 86 -5.22 -0.44 13.27
N HIS A 87 -5.46 -1.73 13.40
CA HIS A 87 -5.49 -2.46 14.68
C HIS A 87 -5.18 -3.94 14.45
N ASP A 88 -4.77 -4.64 15.50
CA ASP A 88 -4.60 -6.09 15.46
C ASP A 88 -5.96 -6.79 15.31
N TYR A 89 -6.00 -7.77 14.43
CA TYR A 89 -7.22 -8.51 14.10
C TYR A 89 -7.46 -9.69 15.05
N LYS A 90 -8.73 -9.91 15.36
CA LYS A 90 -9.19 -11.23 15.81
C LYS A 90 -9.18 -12.17 14.59
N SER A 91 -8.60 -13.34 14.74
CA SER A 91 -8.45 -14.33 13.67
C SER A 91 -9.74 -14.57 12.89
N SER A 92 -9.63 -14.71 11.57
CA SER A 92 -10.72 -15.07 10.64
C SER A 92 -11.94 -14.12 10.66
N THR A 93 -11.71 -12.82 10.97
CA THR A 93 -12.82 -11.84 11.04
C THR A 93 -12.78 -10.80 9.95
N VAL A 94 -11.73 -10.78 9.13
CA VAL A 94 -11.56 -9.75 8.08
C VAL A 94 -12.30 -10.15 6.82
N THR A 95 -13.22 -9.29 6.38
CA THR A 95 -13.98 -9.50 5.15
C THR A 95 -14.08 -8.23 4.33
N ALA A 96 -14.07 -8.37 3.01
CA ALA A 96 -14.35 -7.28 2.07
C ALA A 96 -15.59 -7.60 1.25
N SER A 97 -16.43 -6.60 1.01
CA SER A 97 -17.66 -6.76 0.24
C SER A 97 -17.96 -5.59 -0.68
N SER A 98 -18.57 -5.89 -1.83
CA SER A 98 -19.17 -4.92 -2.73
C SER A 98 -20.43 -5.54 -3.35
N GLY A 99 -21.59 -4.90 -3.13
CA GLY A 99 -22.87 -5.47 -3.46
C GLY A 99 -23.08 -6.83 -2.77
N LYS A 100 -23.43 -7.87 -3.54
CA LYS A 100 -23.63 -9.25 -3.04
C LYS A 100 -22.34 -10.06 -2.95
N LYS A 101 -21.20 -9.55 -3.48
CA LYS A 101 -19.91 -10.25 -3.47
C LYS A 101 -19.22 -10.03 -2.15
N LYS A 102 -18.68 -11.10 -1.55
CA LYS A 102 -17.94 -11.10 -0.29
C LYS A 102 -16.71 -11.98 -0.40
N TYR A 103 -15.60 -11.53 0.17
CA TYR A 103 -14.32 -12.22 0.25
C TYR A 103 -13.84 -12.24 1.71
N SER A 104 -13.23 -13.34 2.11
CA SER A 104 -12.63 -13.50 3.44
C SER A 104 -11.12 -13.40 3.32
N PHE A 105 -10.49 -12.74 4.27
CA PHE A 105 -9.05 -12.53 4.31
C PHE A 105 -8.44 -13.32 5.45
N PHE A 106 -7.31 -13.93 5.21
CA PHE A 106 -6.42 -14.40 6.26
C PHE A 106 -5.78 -13.20 6.95
N SER A 107 -5.67 -13.22 8.27
CA SER A 107 -5.10 -12.10 9.01
C SER A 107 -4.00 -12.57 9.97
N GLN A 108 -2.94 -11.76 10.07
CA GLN A 108 -1.86 -11.92 11.01
C GLN A 108 -1.50 -10.55 11.59
N LYS A 109 -1.59 -10.40 12.90
CA LYS A 109 -1.45 -9.10 13.58
C LYS A 109 -2.41 -8.08 12.97
N ASN A 110 -1.89 -6.96 12.48
CA ASN A 110 -2.65 -5.84 11.91
C ASN A 110 -2.76 -5.85 10.37
N PHE A 111 -2.29 -6.91 9.70
CA PHE A 111 -2.44 -7.10 8.26
C PHE A 111 -3.32 -8.28 7.90
N ALA A 112 -3.96 -8.21 6.73
CA ALA A 112 -4.74 -9.28 6.17
C ALA A 112 -4.52 -9.39 4.65
N TRP A 113 -4.58 -10.63 4.12
CA TRP A 113 -4.33 -10.96 2.72
C TRP A 113 -5.37 -11.92 2.18
N LEU A 114 -5.57 -11.92 0.87
CA LEU A 114 -6.12 -13.07 0.16
C LEU A 114 -4.99 -14.09 -0.03
N LEU A 115 -5.29 -15.38 0.16
CA LEU A 115 -4.27 -16.44 0.11
C LEU A 115 -4.22 -17.17 -1.24
N ASP A 116 -5.27 -17.04 -2.04
CA ASP A 116 -5.44 -17.78 -3.28
C ASP A 116 -5.37 -16.82 -4.47
N ASP A 117 -4.46 -17.09 -5.41
CA ASP A 117 -4.28 -16.29 -6.63
C ASP A 117 -5.57 -16.14 -7.46
N GLN A 118 -6.46 -17.13 -7.44
CA GLN A 118 -7.72 -17.05 -8.17
C GLN A 118 -8.68 -16.08 -7.46
N GLU A 119 -8.73 -16.12 -6.13
CA GLU A 119 -9.48 -15.14 -5.33
C GLU A 119 -8.93 -13.73 -5.53
N GLU A 120 -7.61 -13.54 -5.53
CA GLU A 120 -6.99 -12.22 -5.80
C GLU A 120 -7.39 -11.69 -7.17
N ARG A 121 -7.25 -12.49 -8.21
CA ARG A 121 -7.68 -12.09 -9.57
C ARG A 121 -9.17 -11.76 -9.64
N SER A 122 -10.01 -12.54 -8.94
CA SER A 122 -11.45 -12.32 -8.89
C SER A 122 -11.77 -11.02 -8.12
N PHE A 123 -11.08 -10.78 -7.01
CA PHE A 123 -11.24 -9.58 -6.20
C PHE A 123 -10.79 -8.32 -6.95
N ILE A 124 -9.65 -8.36 -7.65
CA ILE A 124 -9.18 -7.27 -8.51
C ILE A 124 -10.19 -6.96 -9.65
N LYS A 125 -10.79 -7.99 -10.25
CA LYS A 125 -11.87 -7.79 -11.24
C LYS A 125 -13.08 -7.09 -10.61
N LEU A 126 -13.43 -7.45 -9.37
CA LEU A 126 -14.48 -6.76 -8.62
C LEU A 126 -14.10 -5.28 -8.38
N MET A 127 -12.90 -5.01 -7.87
CA MET A 127 -12.43 -3.65 -7.57
C MET A 127 -12.44 -2.74 -8.82
N LYS A 128 -12.11 -3.28 -10.00
CA LYS A 128 -12.15 -2.52 -11.27
C LYS A 128 -13.55 -2.11 -11.70
N ARG A 129 -14.60 -2.81 -11.23
CA ARG A 129 -16.01 -2.58 -11.61
C ARG A 129 -16.83 -1.93 -10.49
N ALA A 130 -16.37 -2.04 -9.27
CA ALA A 130 -17.08 -1.53 -8.11
C ALA A 130 -16.95 0.01 -8.02
N THR A 131 -17.95 0.64 -7.43
CA THR A 131 -17.87 2.05 -7.01
C THR A 131 -17.28 2.14 -5.61
N ASN A 132 -17.69 1.22 -4.72
CA ASN A 132 -17.32 1.21 -3.32
C ASN A 132 -16.99 -0.21 -2.85
N LEU A 133 -16.14 -0.29 -1.85
CA LEU A 133 -15.79 -1.51 -1.13
C LEU A 133 -15.97 -1.26 0.37
N ILE A 134 -16.51 -2.22 1.09
CA ILE A 134 -16.67 -2.20 2.54
C ILE A 134 -15.81 -3.29 3.14
N ILE A 135 -14.91 -2.92 4.04
CA ILE A 135 -14.10 -3.86 4.81
C ILE A 135 -14.61 -3.87 6.24
N LYS A 136 -14.93 -5.08 6.73
CA LYS A 136 -15.29 -5.33 8.12
C LYS A 136 -14.24 -6.22 8.77
N ALA A 137 -13.91 -5.91 10.01
CA ALA A 137 -12.96 -6.68 10.81
C ALA A 137 -13.34 -6.60 12.29
N ARG A 138 -12.73 -7.45 13.13
CA ARG A 138 -12.82 -7.33 14.58
C ARG A 138 -11.46 -7.17 15.19
N THR A 139 -11.37 -6.29 16.18
CA THR A 139 -10.16 -6.16 17.01
C THR A 139 -9.96 -7.42 17.83
N THR A 140 -8.77 -7.63 18.36
CA THR A 140 -8.47 -8.71 19.32
C THR A 140 -9.39 -8.70 20.54
N LYS A 141 -9.90 -7.51 20.92
CA LYS A 141 -10.89 -7.32 22.00
C LYS A 141 -12.34 -7.58 21.55
N GLY A 142 -12.57 -7.96 20.28
CA GLY A 142 -13.88 -8.31 19.73
C GLY A 142 -14.72 -7.16 19.19
N ALA A 143 -14.27 -5.91 19.29
CA ALA A 143 -14.98 -4.76 18.72
C ALA A 143 -14.97 -4.80 17.19
N GLU A 144 -16.13 -4.59 16.56
CA GLU A 144 -16.26 -4.54 15.10
C GLU A 144 -15.79 -3.19 14.56
N THR A 145 -15.03 -3.22 13.45
CA THR A 145 -14.64 -2.05 12.67
C THR A 145 -15.14 -2.17 11.24
N THR A 146 -15.52 -1.04 10.65
CA THR A 146 -16.00 -0.96 9.27
C THR A 146 -15.31 0.21 8.57
N ASP A 147 -14.65 -0.08 7.45
CA ASP A 147 -13.97 0.89 6.60
C ASP A 147 -14.62 0.90 5.22
N HIS A 148 -14.99 2.09 4.74
CA HIS A 148 -15.56 2.28 3.40
C HIS A 148 -14.49 2.86 2.48
N TYR A 149 -14.27 2.21 1.36
CA TYR A 149 -13.29 2.63 0.34
C TYR A 149 -13.97 3.00 -0.96
N SER A 150 -13.54 4.08 -1.59
CA SER A 150 -13.91 4.42 -2.95
C SER A 150 -13.01 3.69 -3.94
N MET A 151 -13.57 3.08 -4.97
CA MET A 151 -12.81 2.47 -6.06
C MET A 151 -12.52 3.44 -7.22
N MET A 152 -12.90 4.71 -7.08
CA MET A 152 -12.62 5.73 -8.08
C MET A 152 -11.11 5.99 -8.22
N GLY A 153 -10.59 5.67 -9.40
CA GLY A 153 -9.15 5.81 -9.70
C GLY A 153 -8.38 4.49 -9.59
N PHE A 154 -8.97 3.43 -9.02
CA PHE A 154 -8.29 2.15 -8.80
C PHE A 154 -7.64 1.61 -10.07
N THR A 155 -8.40 1.47 -11.17
CA THR A 155 -7.89 0.87 -12.42
C THR A 155 -6.66 1.61 -12.96
N LYS A 156 -6.64 2.95 -12.88
CA LYS A 156 -5.48 3.74 -13.32
C LYS A 156 -4.28 3.53 -12.40
N ALA A 157 -4.46 3.62 -11.07
CA ALA A 157 -3.39 3.40 -10.10
C ALA A 157 -2.79 2.00 -10.21
N TYR A 158 -3.65 0.96 -10.29
CA TYR A 158 -3.26 -0.42 -10.51
C TYR A 158 -2.41 -0.60 -11.78
N ASN A 159 -2.89 -0.08 -12.92
CA ASN A 159 -2.18 -0.20 -14.20
C ASN A 159 -0.83 0.54 -14.16
N THR A 160 -0.76 1.70 -13.50
CA THR A 160 0.49 2.44 -13.32
C THR A 160 1.48 1.66 -12.45
N ALA A 161 1.06 1.15 -11.28
CA ALA A 161 1.92 0.34 -10.43
C ALA A 161 2.43 -0.90 -11.18
N LYS A 162 1.54 -1.63 -11.86
CA LYS A 162 1.89 -2.80 -12.67
C LYS A 162 2.94 -2.45 -13.75
N LYS A 163 2.72 -1.39 -14.53
CA LYS A 163 3.66 -0.94 -15.58
C LYS A 163 5.00 -0.50 -15.01
N THR A 164 5.02 0.12 -13.83
CA THR A 164 6.26 0.59 -13.18
C THR A 164 7.14 -0.58 -12.73
N CYS A 165 6.56 -1.75 -12.45
CA CYS A 165 7.23 -2.97 -12.03
C CYS A 165 7.30 -4.07 -13.13
N SER A 166 6.97 -3.72 -14.38
CA SER A 166 7.07 -4.63 -15.53
C SER A 166 8.44 -4.55 -16.17
#